data_02d3edfe08ef744cdc31bed8b7ddb74c
#
_entry.id   02d3edfe08ef744cdc31bed8b7ddb74c
#
_cell.length_a   1.000
_cell.length_b   1.000
_cell.length_c   1.000
_cell.angle_alpha   90.00
_cell.angle_beta   90.00
_cell.angle_gamma   90.00
#
_symmetry.space_group_name_H-M   'P 1'
#
loop_
_entity.id
_entity.type
_entity.pdbx_description
1 polymer ?
#
loop_
_entity_poly.entity_id
_entity_poly.type
_entity_poly.pdbx_seq_one_letter_code
_entity_poly.pdbx_strand_id
1 'polypeptide(L)'
;MKILAVDYGLSRTGLAVSDIMGTIATPLEHLPSRNEDKMLAALLNVISTVKPGKIIMGLPLRTDMRESDMAERVKAFAVRLKDECGLEVELLSEMYTTVIASKLLHENE
;
A
#
# COMPACT_ATOMS: atom_id res chain seq x y z
N MET A 1 7.24 -7.98 -12.56
CA MET A 1 5.81 -7.78 -12.26
C MET A 1 5.57 -6.39 -11.68
N LYS A 2 4.37 -5.88 -11.84
CA LYS A 2 4.02 -4.60 -11.24
C LYS A 2 3.79 -4.77 -9.75
N ILE A 3 4.20 -3.78 -8.98
CA ILE A 3 3.99 -3.77 -7.53
C ILE A 3 3.18 -2.53 -7.19
N LEU A 4 2.10 -2.72 -6.44
CA LEU A 4 1.27 -1.61 -5.97
C LEU A 4 1.65 -1.31 -4.52
N ALA A 5 2.07 -0.08 -4.26
CA ALA A 5 2.39 0.38 -2.92
C ALA A 5 1.19 1.13 -2.37
N VAL A 6 0.80 0.81 -1.15
CA VAL A 6 -0.36 1.40 -0.48
C VAL A 6 0.08 2.02 0.83
N ASP A 7 -0.23 3.30 1.01
CA ASP A 7 0.02 4.03 2.24
C ASP A 7 -1.33 4.30 2.90
N TYR A 8 -1.76 3.41 3.77
CA TYR A 8 -3.07 3.48 4.42
C TYR A 8 -3.14 4.72 5.32
N GLY A 9 -4.18 5.51 5.14
CA GLY A 9 -4.44 6.67 5.97
C GLY A 9 -5.90 6.74 6.38
N LEU A 10 -6.19 7.48 7.47
CA LEU A 10 -7.56 7.60 7.97
C LEU A 10 -8.42 8.49 7.09
N SER A 11 -7.85 9.56 6.53
CA SER A 11 -8.58 10.48 5.66
C SER A 11 -8.43 10.12 4.19
N ARG A 12 -7.25 9.68 3.83
CA ARG A 12 -6.96 9.31 2.44
C ARG A 12 -5.83 8.30 2.42
N THR A 13 -5.85 7.44 1.43
CA THR A 13 -4.86 6.39 1.26
C THR A 13 -4.07 6.68 -0.01
N GLY A 14 -2.75 6.77 0.13
CA GLY A 14 -1.85 7.05 -0.98
C GLY A 14 -1.51 5.78 -1.75
N LEU A 15 -1.34 5.92 -3.05
CA LEU A 15 -1.03 4.78 -3.93
C LEU A 15 0.12 5.14 -4.86
N ALA A 16 0.95 4.14 -5.15
CA ALA A 16 1.96 4.25 -6.19
C ALA A 16 2.12 2.88 -6.84
N VAL A 17 2.46 2.86 -8.11
CA VAL A 17 2.65 1.60 -8.83
C VAL A 17 4.03 1.61 -9.50
N SER A 18 4.74 0.48 -9.41
CA SER A 18 5.98 0.31 -10.16
C SER A 18 5.66 -0.19 -11.57
N ASP A 19 6.59 0.04 -12.50
CA ASP A 19 6.46 -0.55 -13.82
C ASP A 19 6.79 -2.06 -13.74
N ILE A 20 6.69 -2.73 -14.89
CA ILE A 20 6.95 -4.18 -14.96
C ILE A 20 8.37 -4.49 -14.54
N MET A 21 9.32 -3.61 -14.82
CA MET A 21 10.72 -3.79 -14.47
C MET A 21 11.03 -3.43 -13.02
N GLY A 22 10.08 -2.76 -12.36
CA GLY A 22 10.30 -2.31 -10.99
C GLY A 22 11.26 -1.13 -10.88
N THR A 23 11.54 -0.44 -11.97
CA THR A 23 12.52 0.66 -11.98
C THR A 23 11.91 2.03 -11.79
N ILE A 24 10.63 2.19 -12.05
CA ILE A 24 9.93 3.46 -11.94
C ILE A 24 8.70 3.29 -11.06
N ALA A 25 8.56 4.14 -10.07
CA ALA A 25 7.36 4.19 -9.24
C ALA A 25 6.55 5.43 -9.63
N THR A 26 5.32 5.22 -10.04
CA THR A 26 4.43 6.29 -10.48
C THR A 26 3.35 6.50 -9.42
N PRO A 27 3.23 7.70 -8.85
CA PRO A 27 2.14 7.95 -7.90
C PRO A 27 0.80 7.95 -8.60
N LEU A 28 -0.19 7.42 -7.91
CA LEU A 28 -1.57 7.39 -8.39
C LEU A 28 -2.39 8.35 -7.55
N GLU A 29 -3.63 8.58 -7.97
CA GLU A 29 -4.55 9.43 -7.23
C GLU A 29 -4.86 8.81 -5.87
N HIS A 30 -4.92 9.66 -4.85
CA HIS A 30 -5.28 9.20 -3.50
C HIS A 30 -6.72 8.71 -3.47
N LEU A 31 -6.97 7.73 -2.61
CA LEU A 31 -8.33 7.26 -2.37
C LEU A 31 -8.85 7.87 -1.06
N PRO A 32 -10.07 8.45 -1.05
CA PRO A 32 -10.68 8.85 0.21
C PRO A 32 -10.87 7.62 1.09
N SER A 33 -10.47 7.70 2.34
CA SER A 33 -10.49 6.53 3.21
C SER A 33 -11.18 6.72 4.55
N ARG A 34 -12.02 7.76 4.68
CA ARG A 34 -12.82 7.94 5.89
C ARG A 34 -13.81 6.80 6.08
N ASN A 35 -14.26 6.23 4.98
CA ASN A 35 -15.10 5.03 5.03
C ASN A 35 -14.26 3.90 4.43
N GLU A 36 -13.82 2.98 5.28
CA GLU A 36 -12.91 1.92 4.85
C GLU A 36 -13.54 1.00 3.82
N ASP A 37 -14.83 0.71 3.94
CA ASP A 37 -15.50 -0.17 2.97
C ASP A 37 -15.50 0.45 1.58
N LYS A 38 -15.77 1.74 1.50
CA LYS A 38 -15.74 2.44 0.22
C LYS A 38 -14.33 2.54 -0.34
N MET A 39 -13.36 2.77 0.54
CA MET A 39 -11.96 2.82 0.13
C MET A 39 -11.50 1.48 -0.40
N LEU A 40 -11.89 0.39 0.28
CA LEU A 40 -11.53 -0.96 -0.18
C LEU A 40 -12.13 -1.22 -1.57
N ALA A 41 -13.39 -0.86 -1.78
CA ALA A 41 -14.02 -1.03 -3.10
C ALA A 41 -13.27 -0.26 -4.19
N ALA A 42 -12.87 0.99 -3.89
CA ALA A 42 -12.12 1.80 -4.83
C ALA A 42 -10.73 1.20 -5.10
N LEU A 43 -10.09 0.68 -4.04
CA LEU A 43 -8.79 0.05 -4.17
C LEU A 43 -8.87 -1.22 -5.02
N LEU A 44 -9.92 -2.01 -4.85
CA LEU A 44 -10.12 -3.20 -5.68
C LEU A 44 -10.29 -2.83 -7.16
N ASN A 45 -10.93 -1.70 -7.44
CA ASN A 45 -11.03 -1.20 -8.81
C ASN A 45 -9.66 -0.83 -9.37
N VAL A 46 -8.82 -0.17 -8.56
CA VAL A 46 -7.46 0.17 -8.98
C VAL A 46 -6.67 -1.11 -9.27
N ILE A 47 -6.77 -2.11 -8.40
CA ILE A 47 -6.09 -3.38 -8.59
C ILE A 47 -6.54 -4.05 -9.87
N SER A 48 -7.84 -4.01 -10.16
CA SER A 48 -8.41 -4.58 -11.37
C SER A 48 -7.87 -3.89 -12.63
N THR A 49 -7.63 -2.59 -12.55
CA THR A 49 -7.12 -1.81 -13.68
C THR A 49 -5.61 -1.96 -13.84
N VAL A 50 -4.88 -1.84 -12.75
CA VAL A 50 -3.41 -1.89 -12.76
C VAL A 50 -2.89 -3.31 -12.91
N LYS A 51 -3.58 -4.26 -12.34
CA LYS A 51 -3.23 -5.69 -12.36
C LYS A 51 -1.81 -5.93 -11.81
N PRO A 52 -1.55 -5.50 -10.56
CA PRO A 52 -0.25 -5.75 -9.95
C PRO A 52 -0.10 -7.23 -9.62
N GLY A 53 1.15 -7.68 -9.53
CA GLY A 53 1.44 -9.04 -9.10
C GLY A 53 1.61 -9.15 -7.58
N LYS A 54 1.81 -8.02 -6.91
CA LYS A 54 2.05 -7.97 -5.48
C LYS A 54 1.68 -6.61 -4.94
N ILE A 55 1.29 -6.58 -3.67
CA ILE A 55 0.96 -5.33 -2.98
C ILE A 55 1.91 -5.17 -1.79
N ILE A 56 2.41 -3.96 -1.59
CA ILE A 56 3.23 -3.62 -0.44
C ILE A 56 2.49 -2.52 0.33
N MET A 57 2.33 -2.71 1.65
CA MET A 57 1.73 -1.70 2.51
C MET A 57 2.73 -1.24 3.56
N GLY A 58 2.81 0.07 3.75
CA GLY A 58 3.64 0.64 4.80
C GLY A 58 3.01 0.42 6.16
N LEU A 59 3.82 -0.04 7.11
CA LEU A 59 3.39 -0.23 8.49
C LEU A 59 3.96 0.93 9.31
N PRO A 60 3.12 1.86 9.78
CA PRO A 60 3.63 3.01 10.51
C PRO A 60 4.18 2.60 11.87
N LEU A 61 5.35 3.15 12.21
CA LEU A 61 5.96 2.97 13.50
C LEU A 61 6.06 4.34 14.17
N ARG A 62 5.80 4.38 15.46
CA ARG A 62 5.94 5.59 16.21
C ARG A 62 7.37 5.78 16.66
N THR A 63 7.74 7.04 16.89
CA THR A 63 9.06 7.36 17.39
C THR A 63 9.30 6.85 18.83
N ASP A 64 8.23 6.53 19.54
CA ASP A 64 8.33 5.96 20.89
C ASP A 64 8.49 4.43 20.85
N MET A 65 8.67 3.86 19.66
CA MET A 65 8.93 2.44 19.46
C MET A 65 7.73 1.54 19.75
N ARG A 66 6.57 2.10 19.97
CA ARG A 66 5.37 1.30 20.16
C ARG A 66 4.55 1.26 18.87
N GLU A 67 3.93 0.13 18.63
CA GLU A 67 3.00 0.05 17.51
C GLU A 67 1.82 0.95 17.80
N SER A 68 1.45 1.74 16.83
CA SER A 68 0.31 2.64 16.95
C SER A 68 -0.99 1.90 16.68
N ASP A 69 -2.12 2.53 17.04
CA ASP A 69 -3.42 2.01 16.63
C ASP A 69 -3.51 1.93 15.12
N MET A 70 -2.79 2.80 14.41
CA MET A 70 -2.73 2.75 12.95
C MET A 70 -2.06 1.48 12.47
N ALA A 71 -1.01 1.01 13.14
CA ALA A 71 -0.36 -0.24 12.76
C ALA A 71 -1.34 -1.41 12.83
N GLU A 72 -2.15 -1.45 13.88
CA GLU A 72 -3.16 -2.50 14.01
C GLU A 72 -4.22 -2.40 12.91
N ARG A 73 -4.64 -1.19 12.56
CA ARG A 73 -5.59 -0.98 11.48
C ARG A 73 -5.00 -1.41 10.13
N VAL A 74 -3.74 -1.10 9.89
CA VAL A 74 -3.06 -1.48 8.66
C VAL A 74 -2.98 -2.99 8.56
N LYS A 75 -2.62 -3.68 9.65
CA LYS A 75 -2.55 -5.14 9.66
C LYS A 75 -3.91 -5.76 9.37
N ALA A 76 -4.95 -5.26 10.01
CA ALA A 76 -6.30 -5.76 9.78
C ALA A 76 -6.76 -5.52 8.36
N PHE A 77 -6.48 -4.32 7.83
CA PHE A 77 -6.84 -4.00 6.46
C PHE A 77 -6.07 -4.86 5.45
N ALA A 78 -4.81 -5.15 5.72
CA ALA A 78 -4.00 -6.00 4.86
C ALA A 78 -4.60 -7.41 4.73
N VAL A 79 -5.06 -7.98 5.83
CA VAL A 79 -5.72 -9.28 5.81
C VAL A 79 -7.00 -9.21 4.97
N ARG A 80 -7.79 -8.18 5.19
CA ARG A 80 -9.03 -7.98 4.46
C ARG A 80 -8.79 -7.83 2.97
N LEU A 81 -7.77 -7.03 2.62
CA LEU A 81 -7.41 -6.79 1.22
C LEU A 81 -6.94 -8.08 0.55
N LYS A 82 -6.09 -8.83 1.23
CA LYS A 82 -5.60 -10.10 0.70
C LYS A 82 -6.76 -11.07 0.44
N ASP A 83 -7.71 -11.15 1.37
CA ASP A 83 -8.86 -12.03 1.20
C ASP A 83 -9.71 -11.63 -0.01
N GLU A 84 -9.82 -10.32 -0.27
CA GLU A 84 -10.66 -9.82 -1.35
C GLU A 84 -9.97 -9.90 -2.72
N CYS A 85 -8.66 -9.63 -2.79
CA CYS A 85 -7.97 -9.57 -4.07
C CYS A 85 -7.16 -10.82 -4.40
N GLY A 86 -6.86 -11.65 -3.43
CA GLY A 86 -6.11 -12.88 -3.65
C GLY A 86 -4.63 -12.69 -3.92
N LEU A 87 -4.12 -11.46 -3.79
CA LEU A 87 -2.71 -11.18 -4.03
C LEU A 87 -1.92 -11.17 -2.72
N GLU A 88 -0.61 -11.38 -2.82
CA GLU A 88 0.25 -11.25 -1.66
C GLU A 88 0.31 -9.80 -1.23
N VAL A 89 0.12 -9.55 0.06
CA VAL A 89 0.23 -8.23 0.66
C VAL A 89 1.36 -8.28 1.68
N GLU A 90 2.46 -7.59 1.38
CA GLU A 90 3.61 -7.54 2.26
C GLU A 90 3.58 -6.24 3.07
N LEU A 91 3.82 -6.36 4.37
CA LEU A 91 3.91 -5.20 5.25
C LEU A 91 5.37 -4.81 5.42
N LEU A 92 5.66 -3.53 5.24
CA LEU A 92 7.01 -3.01 5.46
C LEU A 92 6.97 -2.00 6.59
N SER A 93 7.95 -2.06 7.47
CA SER A 93 8.06 -1.13 8.60
C SER A 93 8.63 0.19 8.14
N GLU A 94 7.91 0.85 7.25
CA GLU A 94 8.28 2.14 6.68
C GLU A 94 7.22 3.17 7.03
N MET A 95 7.63 4.40 7.19
CA MET A 95 6.73 5.45 7.66
C MET A 95 6.06 6.24 6.54
N TYR A 96 6.62 6.21 5.32
CA TYR A 96 6.16 7.07 4.24
C TYR A 96 6.11 6.32 2.93
N THR A 97 5.11 6.64 2.12
CA THR A 97 4.99 6.08 0.78
C THR A 97 6.22 6.37 -0.08
N THR A 98 6.83 7.55 0.09
CA THR A 98 8.05 7.89 -0.64
C THR A 98 9.19 6.96 -0.31
N VAL A 99 9.27 6.50 0.94
CA VAL A 99 10.30 5.54 1.35
C VAL A 99 10.03 4.20 0.68
N ILE A 100 8.77 3.78 0.64
CA ILE A 100 8.39 2.53 -0.03
C ILE A 100 8.73 2.63 -1.52
N ALA A 101 8.38 3.75 -2.17
CA ALA A 101 8.68 3.95 -3.57
C ALA A 101 10.18 3.92 -3.83
N SER A 102 10.97 4.57 -2.97
CA SER A 102 12.43 4.54 -3.08
C SER A 102 12.96 3.12 -2.99
N LYS A 103 12.39 2.33 -2.07
CA LYS A 103 12.80 0.95 -1.91
C LYS A 103 12.50 0.13 -3.16
N LEU A 104 11.35 0.36 -3.79
CA LEU A 104 11.01 -0.32 -5.04
C LEU A 104 12.02 0.02 -6.14
N LEU A 105 12.44 1.28 -6.22
CA LEU A 105 13.44 1.70 -7.19
C LEU A 105 14.81 1.11 -6.89
N HIS A 106 15.18 1.08 -5.63
CA HIS A 106 16.50 0.61 -5.21
C HIS A 106 16.66 -0.90 -5.29
N GLU A 107 15.58 -1.65 -5.25
CA GLU A 107 15.64 -3.11 -5.35
C GLU A 107 16.19 -3.57 -6.70
N ASN A 108 16.26 -2.68 -7.67
CA ASN A 108 16.73 -3.01 -9.01
C ASN A 108 18.16 -2.55 -9.28
N GLU A 109 18.83 -2.07 -8.27
CA GLU A 109 20.21 -1.63 -8.41
C GLU A 109 21.23 -2.75 -8.05
#